data_59c6b60e9839121d78560b53f5fc77d3
#
_entry.id   59c6b60e9839121d78560b53f5fc77d3
#
_cell.length_a   1.000
_cell.length_b   1.000
_cell.length_c   1.000
_cell.angle_alpha   90.00
_cell.angle_beta   90.00
_cell.angle_gamma   90.00
#
_symmetry.space_group_name_H-M   'P 1'
#
loop_
_entity.id
_entity.type
_entity.pdbx_description
1 polymer ?
#
loop_
_entity_poly.entity_id
_entity_poly.type
_entity_poly.pdbx_seq_one_letter_code
_entity_poly.pdbx_strand_id
1 'polypeptide(L)'
;DSIDDAAELLLPDNLTKTDSILKGLTTDIPEEDWNDIEVIGWLYQFYISEHKDAVIGKVVKSEDIPAATQLFTPNWIVKYLVQNSLGRQWLATYHDSELKGKMEYYIEPAEQSDDVIEQLKDITPTSIDPEEIKVLDPAAGSGHILVEVYEVLREIYLERGYRLREIP
;
A
#
# COMPACT_ATOMS: atom_id res chain seq x y z
N ASP A 1 -22.94 32.26 5.25
CA ASP A 1 -22.31 31.51 4.18
C ASP A 1 -22.91 30.09 4.19
N SER A 2 -23.87 29.84 3.31
CA SER A 2 -24.38 28.47 3.16
C SER A 2 -23.38 27.72 2.30
N ILE A 3 -22.81 26.66 2.85
CA ILE A 3 -22.07 25.69 2.09
C ILE A 3 -23.14 24.82 1.39
N ASP A 4 -23.21 24.91 0.09
CA ASP A 4 -24.24 24.26 -0.72
C ASP A 4 -23.68 22.97 -1.35
N ASP A 5 -22.95 22.19 -0.50
CA ASP A 5 -22.34 20.92 -0.92
C ASP A 5 -23.10 19.75 -0.31
N ALA A 6 -23.47 18.78 -1.13
CA ALA A 6 -24.10 17.52 -0.68
C ALA A 6 -23.25 16.78 0.37
N ALA A 7 -21.93 16.98 0.39
CA ALA A 7 -21.05 16.42 1.40
C ALA A 7 -21.34 16.96 2.81
N GLU A 8 -21.82 18.20 2.94
CA GLU A 8 -22.17 18.79 4.23
C GLU A 8 -23.32 18.05 4.93
N LEU A 9 -24.26 17.51 4.15
CA LEU A 9 -25.37 16.70 4.66
C LEU A 9 -24.93 15.39 5.30
N LEU A 10 -23.72 14.93 5.01
CA LEU A 10 -23.14 13.71 5.55
C LEU A 10 -22.33 13.97 6.82
N LEU A 11 -22.07 15.23 7.15
CA LEU A 11 -21.29 15.60 8.33
C LEU A 11 -22.21 15.81 9.53
N PRO A 12 -21.82 15.35 10.73
CA PRO A 12 -22.59 15.59 11.94
C PRO A 12 -22.55 17.07 12.34
N ASP A 13 -23.64 17.58 12.91
CA ASP A 13 -23.80 18.99 13.31
C ASP A 13 -22.85 19.43 14.44
N ASN A 14 -22.18 18.50 15.11
CA ASN A 14 -21.33 18.74 16.27
C ASN A 14 -19.82 18.61 16.02
N LEU A 15 -19.35 18.74 14.77
CA LEU A 15 -17.95 18.52 14.39
C LEU A 15 -16.92 19.22 15.26
N THR A 16 -17.22 20.40 15.72
CA THR A 16 -16.30 21.27 16.55
C THR A 16 -16.59 21.22 18.03
N LYS A 17 -17.63 20.50 18.47
CA LYS A 17 -18.00 20.42 19.88
C LYS A 17 -17.11 19.44 20.66
N THR A 18 -17.09 19.56 21.97
CA THR A 18 -16.27 18.69 22.85
C THR A 18 -16.67 17.21 22.83
N ASP A 19 -17.92 16.93 22.48
CA ASP A 19 -18.50 15.61 22.36
C ASP A 19 -18.48 15.06 20.88
N SER A 20 -17.76 15.74 20.02
CA SER A 20 -17.66 15.31 18.60
C SER A 20 -16.74 14.11 18.44
N ILE A 21 -17.06 13.29 17.44
CA ILE A 21 -16.20 12.17 17.04
C ILE A 21 -14.80 12.65 16.67
N LEU A 22 -14.69 13.79 15.95
CA LEU A 22 -13.39 14.36 15.60
C LEU A 22 -12.57 14.74 16.82
N LYS A 23 -13.22 15.30 17.85
CA LYS A 23 -12.53 15.62 19.11
C LYS A 23 -12.06 14.34 19.81
N GLY A 24 -12.89 13.31 19.86
CA GLY A 24 -12.51 11.99 20.36
C GLY A 24 -11.29 11.43 19.62
N LEU A 25 -11.33 11.38 18.29
CA LEU A 25 -10.20 10.90 17.49
C LEU A 25 -8.89 11.65 17.78
N THR A 26 -8.95 12.97 17.92
CA THR A 26 -7.75 13.79 18.17
C THR A 26 -7.24 13.74 19.60
N THR A 27 -8.07 13.31 20.58
CA THR A 27 -7.67 13.24 22.00
C THR A 27 -7.33 11.83 22.46
N ASP A 28 -8.00 10.83 21.89
CA ASP A 28 -7.93 9.45 22.36
C ASP A 28 -6.89 8.62 21.61
N ILE A 29 -6.51 9.07 20.39
CA ILE A 29 -5.46 8.43 19.59
C ILE A 29 -4.18 9.25 19.75
N PRO A 30 -3.08 8.66 20.26
CA PRO A 30 -1.77 9.31 20.34
C PRO A 30 -1.29 9.84 19.00
N GLU A 31 -0.60 10.98 18.98
CA GLU A 31 -0.11 11.61 17.75
C GLU A 31 0.86 10.68 16.99
N GLU A 32 1.61 9.85 17.71
CA GLU A 32 2.53 8.88 17.14
C GLU A 32 1.83 7.80 16.29
N ASP A 33 0.61 7.40 16.69
CA ASP A 33 -0.17 6.39 15.96
C ASP A 33 -0.68 6.92 14.61
N TRP A 34 -0.87 8.26 14.48
CA TRP A 34 -1.26 8.88 13.22
C TRP A 34 -0.14 8.86 12.15
N ASN A 35 1.09 8.63 12.56
CA ASN A 35 2.21 8.47 11.63
C ASN A 35 2.26 7.07 11.02
N ASP A 36 1.51 6.11 11.58
CA ASP A 36 1.42 4.78 11.03
C ASP A 36 0.36 4.73 9.92
N ILE A 37 0.80 4.38 8.72
CA ILE A 37 -0.08 4.24 7.56
C ILE A 37 -1.17 3.18 7.77
N GLU A 38 -0.96 2.22 8.69
CA GLU A 38 -1.89 1.16 8.99
C GLU A 38 -3.11 1.64 9.80
N VAL A 39 -3.01 2.78 10.52
CA VAL A 39 -4.08 3.24 11.43
C VAL A 39 -5.42 3.38 10.71
N ILE A 40 -5.44 3.96 9.51
CA ILE A 40 -6.67 4.12 8.72
C ILE A 40 -7.25 2.77 8.31
N GLY A 41 -6.40 1.84 7.93
CA GLY A 41 -6.81 0.49 7.57
C GLY A 41 -7.40 -0.28 8.76
N TRP A 42 -6.78 -0.17 9.92
CA TRP A 42 -7.28 -0.77 11.16
C TRP A 42 -8.62 -0.16 11.59
N LEU A 43 -8.75 1.16 11.57
CA LEU A 43 -10.02 1.84 11.86
C LEU A 43 -11.14 1.36 10.93
N TYR A 44 -10.86 1.26 9.63
CA TYR A 44 -11.83 0.75 8.68
C TYR A 44 -12.18 -0.72 8.94
N GLN A 45 -11.21 -1.56 9.25
CA GLN A 45 -11.44 -2.97 9.56
C GLN A 45 -12.29 -3.15 10.82
N PHE A 46 -12.06 -2.34 11.85
CA PHE A 46 -12.92 -2.32 13.04
C PHE A 46 -14.33 -1.85 12.71
N TYR A 47 -14.48 -0.80 11.91
CA TYR A 47 -15.78 -0.28 11.51
C TYR A 47 -16.67 -1.34 10.83
N ILE A 48 -16.09 -2.16 9.97
CA ILE A 48 -16.84 -3.20 9.24
C ILE A 48 -16.94 -4.53 9.98
N SER A 49 -16.26 -4.70 11.13
CA SER A 49 -16.15 -5.99 11.82
C SER A 49 -17.49 -6.57 12.24
N GLU A 50 -18.39 -5.76 12.79
CA GLU A 50 -19.73 -6.20 13.17
C GLU A 50 -20.54 -6.72 11.96
N HIS A 51 -20.48 -5.99 10.85
CA HIS A 51 -21.15 -6.40 9.62
C HIS A 51 -20.53 -7.68 9.04
N LYS A 52 -19.22 -7.79 9.09
CA LYS A 52 -18.47 -8.97 8.68
C LYS A 52 -18.88 -10.20 9.49
N ASP A 53 -18.95 -10.09 10.81
CA ASP A 53 -19.35 -11.19 11.70
C ASP A 53 -20.78 -11.62 11.47
N ALA A 54 -21.64 -10.69 11.07
CA ALA A 54 -23.04 -10.98 10.75
C ALA A 54 -23.22 -11.80 9.45
N VAL A 55 -22.29 -11.68 8.49
CA VAL A 55 -22.39 -12.31 7.15
C VAL A 55 -21.47 -13.51 6.96
N ILE A 56 -20.38 -13.63 7.74
CA ILE A 56 -19.47 -14.78 7.69
C ILE A 56 -20.23 -16.08 8.00
N GLY A 57 -20.01 -17.11 7.18
CA GLY A 57 -20.64 -18.43 7.33
C GLY A 57 -22.06 -18.51 6.78
N LYS A 58 -22.57 -17.45 6.17
CA LYS A 58 -23.86 -17.41 5.49
C LYS A 58 -23.69 -17.25 3.98
N VAL A 59 -24.78 -17.41 3.23
CA VAL A 59 -24.79 -17.06 1.80
C VAL A 59 -24.68 -15.54 1.69
N VAL A 60 -23.55 -15.07 1.15
CA VAL A 60 -23.23 -13.65 1.03
C VAL A 60 -24.01 -13.06 -0.15
N LYS A 61 -24.77 -11.98 0.09
CA LYS A 61 -25.44 -11.21 -0.94
C LYS A 61 -24.46 -10.23 -1.59
N SER A 62 -24.78 -9.69 -2.77
CA SER A 62 -23.92 -8.73 -3.48
C SER A 62 -23.57 -7.51 -2.64
N GLU A 63 -24.50 -7.01 -1.85
CA GLU A 63 -24.32 -5.87 -0.94
C GLU A 63 -23.35 -6.15 0.23
N ASP A 64 -23.23 -7.43 0.62
CA ASP A 64 -22.43 -7.88 1.75
C ASP A 64 -21.00 -8.30 1.34
N ILE A 65 -20.73 -8.44 0.03
CA ILE A 65 -19.42 -8.87 -0.48
C ILE A 65 -18.27 -8.02 0.07
N PRO A 66 -18.34 -6.68 0.07
CA PRO A 66 -17.26 -5.87 0.62
C PRO A 66 -16.94 -6.21 2.08
N ALA A 67 -17.96 -6.33 2.94
CA ALA A 67 -17.77 -6.67 4.34
C ALA A 67 -17.20 -8.08 4.54
N ALA A 68 -17.67 -9.05 3.75
CA ALA A 68 -17.24 -10.45 3.83
C ALA A 68 -15.79 -10.67 3.36
N THR A 69 -15.34 -9.90 2.37
CA THR A 69 -14.05 -10.12 1.68
C THR A 69 -12.96 -9.13 2.07
N GLN A 70 -13.31 -8.00 2.68
CA GLN A 70 -12.34 -6.98 3.02
C GLN A 70 -11.40 -7.46 4.13
N LEU A 71 -10.12 -7.40 3.84
CA LEU A 71 -9.04 -7.63 4.78
C LEU A 71 -7.99 -6.53 4.60
N PHE A 72 -7.61 -5.88 5.68
CA PHE A 72 -6.47 -4.99 5.66
C PHE A 72 -5.19 -5.83 5.72
N THR A 73 -4.39 -5.75 4.68
CA THR A 73 -3.14 -6.52 4.58
C THR A 73 -2.08 -5.93 5.50
N PRO A 74 -1.54 -6.67 6.48
CA PRO A 74 -0.47 -6.17 7.34
C PRO A 74 0.73 -5.63 6.57
N ASN A 75 1.34 -4.56 7.06
CA ASN A 75 2.39 -3.83 6.38
C ASN A 75 3.60 -4.70 5.99
N TRP A 76 3.99 -5.66 6.84
CA TRP A 76 5.09 -6.57 6.51
C TRP A 76 4.80 -7.45 5.29
N ILE A 77 3.53 -7.86 5.09
CA ILE A 77 3.11 -8.61 3.88
C ILE A 77 3.18 -7.69 2.66
N VAL A 78 2.72 -6.44 2.79
CA VAL A 78 2.78 -5.44 1.72
C VAL A 78 4.22 -5.22 1.29
N LYS A 79 5.12 -4.96 2.23
CA LYS A 79 6.55 -4.81 1.96
C LYS A 79 7.14 -6.06 1.30
N TYR A 80 6.81 -7.24 1.83
CA TYR A 80 7.25 -8.50 1.24
C TYR A 80 6.82 -8.62 -0.22
N LEU A 81 5.56 -8.34 -0.54
CA LEU A 81 5.02 -8.43 -1.89
C LEU A 81 5.71 -7.44 -2.85
N VAL A 82 5.83 -6.18 -2.46
CA VAL A 82 6.40 -5.13 -3.32
C VAL A 82 7.90 -5.32 -3.50
N GLN A 83 8.63 -5.62 -2.43
CA GLN A 83 10.08 -5.80 -2.47
C GLN A 83 10.49 -7.05 -3.29
N ASN A 84 9.68 -8.12 -3.25
CA ASN A 84 9.93 -9.33 -4.02
C ASN A 84 9.28 -9.36 -5.41
N SER A 85 8.60 -8.31 -5.81
CA SER A 85 8.12 -8.10 -7.19
C SER A 85 8.84 -6.93 -7.86
N LEU A 86 8.45 -5.70 -7.58
CA LEU A 86 9.07 -4.49 -8.14
C LEU A 86 10.56 -4.39 -7.78
N GLY A 87 10.90 -4.54 -6.51
CA GLY A 87 12.29 -4.49 -6.04
C GLY A 87 13.14 -5.59 -6.67
N ARG A 88 12.61 -6.80 -6.75
CA ARG A 88 13.30 -7.93 -7.40
C ARG A 88 13.53 -7.69 -8.89
N GLN A 89 12.57 -7.14 -9.60
CA GLN A 89 12.71 -6.82 -11.03
C GLN A 89 13.79 -5.76 -11.24
N TRP A 90 13.83 -4.73 -10.40
CA TRP A 90 14.89 -3.72 -10.42
C TRP A 90 16.27 -4.32 -10.19
N LEU A 91 16.41 -5.13 -9.12
CA LEU A 91 17.69 -5.77 -8.76
C LEU A 91 18.15 -6.83 -9.77
N ALA A 92 17.25 -7.43 -10.52
CA ALA A 92 17.62 -8.36 -11.61
C ALA A 92 18.36 -7.64 -12.75
N THR A 93 18.05 -6.36 -12.98
CA THR A 93 18.75 -5.52 -13.97
C THR A 93 19.94 -4.78 -13.37
N TYR A 94 19.80 -4.31 -12.13
CA TYR A 94 20.81 -3.50 -11.44
C TYR A 94 21.28 -4.17 -10.15
N HIS A 95 22.17 -5.17 -10.29
CA HIS A 95 22.63 -6.02 -9.18
C HIS A 95 23.33 -5.25 -8.06
N ASP A 96 23.97 -4.13 -8.41
CA ASP A 96 24.74 -3.27 -7.48
C ASP A 96 23.89 -2.13 -6.88
N SER A 97 22.57 -2.15 -7.08
CA SER A 97 21.67 -1.13 -6.57
C SER A 97 21.66 -1.08 -5.04
N GLU A 98 21.76 0.15 -4.49
CA GLU A 98 21.66 0.40 -3.05
C GLU A 98 20.25 0.07 -2.48
N LEU A 99 19.25 -0.03 -3.35
CA LEU A 99 17.88 -0.40 -2.99
C LEU A 99 17.83 -1.70 -2.18
N LYS A 100 18.71 -2.67 -2.50
CA LYS A 100 18.80 -3.95 -1.79
C LYS A 100 18.96 -3.76 -0.26
N GLY A 101 19.80 -2.83 0.14
CA GLY A 101 20.05 -2.53 1.57
C GLY A 101 18.89 -1.85 2.29
N LYS A 102 17.90 -1.34 1.55
CA LYS A 102 16.71 -0.64 2.06
C LYS A 102 15.49 -1.56 2.14
N MET A 103 15.55 -2.76 1.57
CA MET A 103 14.43 -3.70 1.48
C MET A 103 14.54 -4.81 2.54
N GLU A 104 13.87 -4.60 3.67
CA GLU A 104 13.91 -5.48 4.84
C GLU A 104 13.39 -6.90 4.58
N TYR A 105 12.40 -7.04 3.69
CA TYR A 105 11.72 -8.31 3.38
C TYR A 105 12.10 -8.88 2.02
N TYR A 106 13.14 -8.34 1.40
CA TYR A 106 13.63 -8.89 0.13
C TYR A 106 14.32 -10.24 0.35
N ILE A 107 13.96 -11.22 -0.46
CA ILE A 107 14.56 -12.54 -0.46
C ILE A 107 15.42 -12.70 -1.70
N GLU A 108 16.70 -12.96 -1.49
CA GLU A 108 17.60 -13.25 -2.61
C GLU A 108 17.17 -14.52 -3.35
N PRO A 109 17.27 -14.51 -4.69
CA PRO A 109 17.02 -15.70 -5.47
C PRO A 109 17.96 -16.84 -5.02
N ALA A 110 17.41 -18.04 -4.87
CA ALA A 110 18.22 -19.22 -4.65
C ALA A 110 19.15 -19.48 -5.87
N GLU A 111 20.22 -20.23 -5.65
CA GLU A 111 21.08 -20.71 -6.72
C GLU A 111 20.26 -21.44 -7.77
N GLN A 112 20.48 -21.09 -9.04
CA GLN A 112 19.79 -21.66 -10.19
C GLN A 112 20.76 -22.51 -11.01
N SER A 113 20.23 -23.45 -11.78
CA SER A 113 21.01 -24.20 -12.76
C SER A 113 21.42 -23.31 -13.95
N ASP A 114 22.49 -23.68 -14.63
CA ASP A 114 23.05 -22.87 -15.73
C ASP A 114 22.04 -22.62 -16.87
N ASP A 115 21.18 -23.59 -17.16
CA ASP A 115 20.12 -23.47 -18.16
C ASP A 115 19.04 -22.44 -17.75
N VAL A 116 18.71 -22.38 -16.47
CA VAL A 116 17.77 -21.36 -15.93
C VAL A 116 18.43 -19.98 -15.94
N ILE A 117 19.70 -19.89 -15.59
CA ILE A 117 20.45 -18.63 -15.64
C ILE A 117 20.48 -18.07 -17.07
N GLU A 118 20.68 -18.93 -18.07
CA GLU A 118 20.67 -18.52 -19.47
C GLU A 118 19.29 -17.99 -19.90
N GLN A 119 18.22 -18.69 -19.54
CA GLN A 119 16.85 -18.24 -19.81
C GLN A 119 16.52 -16.92 -19.11
N LEU A 120 16.97 -16.74 -17.87
CA LEU A 120 16.78 -15.49 -17.13
C LEU A 120 17.49 -14.31 -17.81
N LYS A 121 18.68 -14.52 -18.37
CA LYS A 121 19.39 -13.48 -19.14
C LYS A 121 18.60 -13.02 -20.36
N ASP A 122 17.91 -13.94 -21.04
CA ASP A 122 17.15 -13.63 -22.25
C ASP A 122 15.91 -12.78 -21.95
N ILE A 123 15.31 -12.94 -20.77
CA ILE A 123 14.09 -12.23 -20.37
C ILE A 123 14.34 -11.01 -19.49
N THR A 124 15.53 -10.89 -18.90
CA THR A 124 15.87 -9.76 -18.04
C THR A 124 16.30 -8.57 -18.91
N PRO A 125 15.63 -7.40 -18.77
CA PRO A 125 16.03 -6.20 -19.50
C PRO A 125 17.46 -5.77 -19.13
N THR A 126 18.20 -5.29 -20.11
CA THR A 126 19.54 -4.73 -19.87
C THR A 126 19.50 -3.35 -19.23
N SER A 127 18.38 -2.65 -19.34
CA SER A 127 18.10 -1.37 -18.67
C SER A 127 16.61 -1.22 -18.44
N ILE A 128 16.25 -0.54 -17.35
CA ILE A 128 14.86 -0.18 -17.02
C ILE A 128 14.84 1.34 -16.78
N ASP A 129 13.95 2.04 -17.48
CA ASP A 129 13.65 3.44 -17.20
C ASP A 129 12.57 3.48 -16.10
N PRO A 130 12.82 4.12 -14.95
CA PRO A 130 11.84 4.22 -13.89
C PRO A 130 10.55 4.92 -14.32
N GLU A 131 10.59 5.81 -15.32
CA GLU A 131 9.40 6.50 -15.85
C GLU A 131 8.49 5.56 -16.67
N GLU A 132 9.01 4.45 -17.16
CA GLU A 132 8.26 3.45 -17.92
C GLU A 132 7.68 2.32 -17.07
N ILE A 133 8.07 2.24 -15.79
CA ILE A 133 7.56 1.20 -14.89
C ILE A 133 6.08 1.42 -14.64
N LYS A 134 5.29 0.38 -14.90
CA LYS A 134 3.84 0.38 -14.65
C LYS A 134 3.51 -0.69 -13.63
N VAL A 135 2.86 -0.27 -12.56
CA VAL A 135 2.38 -1.18 -11.51
C VAL A 135 0.85 -1.13 -11.49
N LEU A 136 0.24 -2.29 -11.46
CA LEU A 136 -1.20 -2.45 -11.35
C LEU A 136 -1.53 -3.25 -10.10
N ASP A 137 -2.35 -2.68 -9.24
CA ASP A 137 -3.02 -3.38 -8.15
C ASP A 137 -4.50 -3.56 -8.51
N PRO A 138 -4.92 -4.77 -8.90
CA PRO A 138 -6.30 -5.01 -9.31
C PRO A 138 -7.31 -5.03 -8.15
N ALA A 139 -6.83 -5.00 -6.91
CA ALA A 139 -7.62 -5.06 -5.69
C ALA A 139 -7.17 -4.00 -4.67
N ALA A 140 -6.87 -2.80 -5.16
CA ALA A 140 -6.18 -1.73 -4.42
C ALA A 140 -6.79 -1.40 -3.05
N GLY A 141 -8.12 -1.52 -2.90
CA GLY A 141 -8.79 -1.18 -1.65
C GLY A 141 -8.49 0.26 -1.21
N SER A 142 -7.83 0.42 -0.06
CA SER A 142 -7.37 1.72 0.44
C SER A 142 -6.10 2.25 -0.25
N GLY A 143 -5.51 1.48 -1.17
CA GLY A 143 -4.25 1.85 -1.84
C GLY A 143 -2.99 1.53 -1.05
N HIS A 144 -3.08 0.77 0.01
CA HIS A 144 -1.97 0.47 0.92
C HIS A 144 -0.75 -0.15 0.20
N ILE A 145 -1.00 -1.10 -0.72
CA ILE A 145 0.07 -1.70 -1.54
C ILE A 145 0.69 -0.65 -2.47
N LEU A 146 -0.13 0.23 -3.07
CA LEU A 146 0.36 1.29 -3.96
C LEU A 146 1.21 2.35 -3.24
N VAL A 147 0.96 2.59 -1.96
CA VAL A 147 1.82 3.47 -1.15
C VAL A 147 3.22 2.87 -1.00
N GLU A 148 3.33 1.60 -0.68
CA GLU A 148 4.64 0.92 -0.62
C GLU A 148 5.33 0.87 -1.99
N VAL A 149 4.56 0.65 -3.07
CA VAL A 149 5.08 0.75 -4.45
C VAL A 149 5.67 2.14 -4.70
N TYR A 150 4.97 3.20 -4.27
CA TYR A 150 5.47 4.58 -4.40
C TYR A 150 6.78 4.76 -3.62
N GLU A 151 6.89 4.27 -2.39
CA GLU A 151 8.12 4.39 -1.61
C GLU A 151 9.30 3.66 -2.29
N VAL A 152 9.09 2.46 -2.81
CA VAL A 152 10.12 1.73 -3.55
C VAL A 152 10.51 2.45 -4.84
N LEU A 153 9.55 2.95 -5.61
CA LEU A 153 9.80 3.74 -6.82
C LEU A 153 10.56 5.02 -6.48
N ARG A 154 10.17 5.72 -5.43
CA ARG A 154 10.84 6.94 -4.96
C ARG A 154 12.33 6.68 -4.68
N GLU A 155 12.67 5.58 -4.02
CA GLU A 155 14.06 5.20 -3.77
C GLU A 155 14.80 4.89 -5.09
N ILE A 156 14.16 4.25 -6.05
CA ILE A 156 14.69 4.00 -7.39
C ILE A 156 15.00 5.32 -8.11
N TYR A 157 14.07 6.29 -8.11
CA TYR A 157 14.26 7.60 -8.72
C TYR A 157 15.43 8.36 -8.07
N LEU A 158 15.51 8.35 -6.73
CA LEU A 158 16.60 8.99 -6.00
C LEU A 158 17.97 8.38 -6.34
N GLU A 159 18.06 7.05 -6.42
CA GLU A 159 19.27 6.34 -6.84
C GLU A 159 19.69 6.72 -8.27
N ARG A 160 18.72 7.00 -9.14
CA ARG A 160 18.97 7.48 -10.52
C ARG A 160 19.31 8.96 -10.61
N GLY A 161 19.36 9.67 -9.48
CA GLY A 161 19.78 11.07 -9.42
C GLY A 161 18.65 12.08 -9.66
N TYR A 162 17.39 11.65 -9.68
CA TYR A 162 16.24 12.56 -9.71
C TYR A 162 16.14 13.34 -8.40
N ARG A 163 15.75 14.60 -8.48
CA ARG A 163 15.45 15.41 -7.29
C ARG A 163 14.05 15.08 -6.79
N LEU A 164 13.81 15.22 -5.47
CA LEU A 164 12.49 14.97 -4.88
C LEU A 164 11.33 15.66 -5.61
N ARG A 165 11.54 16.87 -6.15
CA ARG A 165 10.52 17.63 -6.91
C ARG A 165 10.27 17.10 -8.33
N GLU A 166 11.08 16.20 -8.81
CA GLU A 166 11.05 15.60 -10.16
C GLU A 166 10.40 14.21 -10.13
N ILE A 167 10.15 13.68 -8.93
CA ILE A 167 9.47 12.40 -8.73
C ILE A 167 7.97 12.63 -8.87
N PRO A 168 7.26 11.84 -9.72
CA PRO A 168 5.84 12.00 -9.99
C PRO A 168 4.94 11.85 -8.78
#